data_006173aef682adf58bf181fc023f3d50
#
_entry.id   006173aef682adf58bf181fc023f3d50
#
_cell.length_a   1.000
_cell.length_b   1.000
_cell.length_c   1.000
_cell.angle_alpha   90.00
_cell.angle_beta   90.00
_cell.angle_gamma   90.00
#
_symmetry.space_group_name_H-M   'P 1'
#
loop_
_entity.id
_entity.type
_entity.pdbx_description
1 polymer ?
#
loop_
_entity_poly.entity_id
_entity_poly.type
_entity_poly.pdbx_seq_one_letter_code
_entity_poly.pdbx_strand_id
1 'polypeptide(L)'
;MEALLFLGLAAIVIVGAFALYNNASSTTKMNQAKTHLQTYIGGVKSLYSSQNSYATVTTALVVNAGIAPSEAVDGTTLISPWGTNTTVLGNSGNPREFRVTFEDVPRDACTALLSAALIEQGTVFEMGVGSNLSDTEIDPGTANTMCASNQNDVVFVAR
;
A
#
# COMPACT_ATOMS: atom_id res chain seq x y z
N MET A 1 -27.05 42.19 -12.69
CA MET A 1 -25.79 42.19 -11.92
C MET A 1 -25.78 41.11 -10.81
N GLU A 2 -26.93 40.74 -10.27
CA GLU A 2 -27.01 39.74 -9.19
C GLU A 2 -26.62 38.32 -9.65
N ALA A 3 -26.97 37.91 -10.91
CA ALA A 3 -26.63 36.59 -11.43
C ALA A 3 -25.10 36.31 -11.49
N LEU A 4 -24.28 37.32 -11.74
CA LEU A 4 -22.82 37.19 -11.78
C LEU A 4 -22.22 36.93 -10.40
N LEU A 5 -22.81 37.50 -9.35
CA LEU A 5 -22.37 37.26 -7.95
C LEU A 5 -22.69 35.81 -7.53
N PHE A 6 -23.87 35.28 -7.90
CA PHE A 6 -24.22 33.89 -7.59
C PHE A 6 -23.34 32.88 -8.34
N LEU A 7 -22.98 33.15 -9.61
CA LEU A 7 -22.07 32.31 -10.38
C LEU A 7 -20.65 32.32 -9.78
N GLY A 8 -20.16 33.47 -9.33
CA GLY A 8 -18.86 33.58 -8.68
C GLY A 8 -18.79 32.80 -7.36
N LEU A 9 -19.84 32.90 -6.54
CA LEU A 9 -19.92 32.19 -5.26
C LEU A 9 -20.02 30.68 -5.44
N ALA A 10 -20.81 30.21 -6.42
CA ALA A 10 -20.92 28.79 -6.76
C ALA A 10 -19.59 28.20 -7.23
N ALA A 11 -18.80 28.94 -8.02
CA ALA A 11 -17.49 28.50 -8.50
C ALA A 11 -16.50 28.30 -7.35
N ILE A 12 -16.47 29.20 -6.34
CA ILE A 12 -15.59 29.07 -5.17
C ILE A 12 -15.96 27.84 -4.33
N VAL A 13 -17.24 27.57 -4.13
CA VAL A 13 -17.71 26.40 -3.37
C VAL A 13 -17.33 25.11 -4.07
N ILE A 14 -17.47 25.05 -5.41
CA ILE A 14 -17.11 23.85 -6.19
C ILE A 14 -15.61 23.60 -6.10
N VAL A 15 -14.77 24.59 -6.29
CA VAL A 15 -13.29 24.45 -6.19
C VAL A 15 -12.87 24.00 -4.79
N GLY A 16 -13.48 24.56 -3.74
CA GLY A 16 -13.23 24.17 -2.36
C GLY A 16 -13.64 22.72 -2.08
N ALA A 17 -14.79 22.29 -2.59
CA ALA A 17 -15.27 20.92 -2.43
C ALA A 17 -14.36 19.91 -3.14
N PHE A 18 -13.85 20.23 -4.34
CA PHE A 18 -12.91 19.37 -5.07
C PHE A 18 -11.57 19.18 -4.31
N ALA A 19 -11.03 20.25 -3.73
CA ALA A 19 -9.79 20.17 -2.96
C ALA A 19 -9.94 19.30 -1.71
N LEU A 20 -11.05 19.43 -0.98
CA LEU A 20 -11.36 18.60 0.19
C LEU A 20 -11.60 17.12 -0.20
N TYR A 21 -12.28 16.88 -1.31
CA TYR A 21 -12.55 15.53 -1.80
C TYR A 21 -11.26 14.78 -2.17
N ASN A 22 -10.32 15.43 -2.86
CA ASN A 22 -9.05 14.83 -3.24
C ASN A 22 -8.21 14.46 -2.01
N ASN A 23 -8.14 15.30 -1.00
CA ASN A 23 -7.42 15.02 0.25
C ASN A 23 -8.07 13.88 1.04
N ALA A 24 -9.39 13.86 1.15
CA ALA A 24 -10.13 12.79 1.82
C ALA A 24 -9.95 11.45 1.09
N SER A 25 -9.99 11.44 -0.23
CA SER A 25 -9.78 10.27 -1.06
C SER A 25 -8.37 9.68 -0.89
N SER A 26 -7.33 10.53 -0.86
CA SER A 26 -5.95 10.10 -0.66
C SER A 26 -5.76 9.45 0.71
N THR A 27 -6.29 10.06 1.77
CA THR A 27 -6.22 9.52 3.13
C THR A 27 -6.96 8.18 3.25
N THR A 28 -8.12 8.06 2.60
CA THR A 28 -8.91 6.80 2.60
C THR A 28 -8.14 5.69 1.90
N LYS A 29 -7.57 5.93 0.73
CA LYS A 29 -6.75 4.97 -0.01
C LYS A 29 -5.53 4.52 0.80
N MET A 30 -4.89 5.45 1.50
CA MET A 30 -3.76 5.16 2.39
C MET A 30 -4.17 4.21 3.53
N ASN A 31 -5.28 4.49 4.20
CA ASN A 31 -5.77 3.64 5.28
C ASN A 31 -6.19 2.25 4.78
N GLN A 32 -6.81 2.18 3.59
CA GLN A 32 -7.11 0.91 2.93
C GLN A 32 -5.85 0.12 2.61
N ALA A 33 -4.81 0.76 2.08
CA ALA A 33 -3.54 0.09 1.78
C ALA A 33 -2.89 -0.51 3.03
N LYS A 34 -2.89 0.24 4.15
CA LYS A 34 -2.39 -0.26 5.44
C LYS A 34 -3.22 -1.46 5.94
N THR A 35 -4.55 -1.38 5.84
CA THR A 35 -5.44 -2.48 6.22
C THR A 35 -5.22 -3.70 5.34
N HIS A 36 -5.10 -3.53 4.02
CA HIS A 36 -4.81 -4.62 3.09
C HIS A 36 -3.46 -5.27 3.41
N LEU A 37 -2.42 -4.46 3.64
CA LEU A 37 -1.09 -4.95 4.03
C LEU A 37 -1.17 -5.83 5.29
N GLN A 38 -1.81 -5.34 6.35
CA GLN A 38 -1.99 -6.09 7.59
C GLN A 38 -2.79 -7.38 7.40
N THR A 39 -3.83 -7.33 6.56
CA THR A 39 -4.66 -8.51 6.23
C THR A 39 -3.85 -9.56 5.48
N TYR A 40 -3.05 -9.16 4.48
CA TYR A 40 -2.18 -10.09 3.74
C TYR A 40 -1.12 -10.69 4.65
N ILE A 41 -0.44 -9.89 5.47
CA ILE A 41 0.59 -10.37 6.38
C ILE A 41 0.00 -11.32 7.42
N GLY A 42 -1.09 -10.93 8.08
CA GLY A 42 -1.75 -11.75 9.09
C GLY A 42 -2.31 -13.05 8.51
N GLY A 43 -2.95 -13.00 7.35
CA GLY A 43 -3.50 -14.18 6.68
C GLY A 43 -2.43 -15.16 6.22
N VAL A 44 -1.34 -14.67 5.61
CA VAL A 44 -0.22 -15.53 5.19
C VAL A 44 0.45 -16.17 6.41
N LYS A 45 0.74 -15.40 7.47
CA LYS A 45 1.30 -15.94 8.72
C LYS A 45 0.39 -17.01 9.34
N SER A 46 -0.92 -16.79 9.34
CA SER A 46 -1.89 -17.77 9.84
C SER A 46 -1.91 -19.05 8.99
N LEU A 47 -1.92 -18.91 7.68
CA LEU A 47 -1.92 -20.05 6.74
C LEU A 47 -0.65 -20.91 6.87
N TYR A 48 0.48 -20.29 7.12
CA TYR A 48 1.79 -20.93 7.24
C TYR A 48 2.25 -21.14 8.69
N SER A 49 1.36 -21.02 9.67
CA SER A 49 1.69 -21.09 11.10
C SER A 49 2.35 -22.41 11.53
N SER A 50 2.09 -23.51 10.82
CA SER A 50 2.70 -24.82 11.05
C SER A 50 3.90 -25.10 10.14
N GLN A 51 4.27 -24.18 9.27
CA GLN A 51 5.35 -24.36 8.29
C GLN A 51 6.53 -23.42 8.62
N ASN A 52 7.74 -23.87 8.28
CA ASN A 52 8.96 -23.08 8.48
C ASN A 52 9.40 -22.33 7.22
N SER A 53 8.54 -22.24 6.22
CA SER A 53 8.90 -21.63 4.93
C SER A 53 7.70 -21.00 4.24
N TYR A 54 7.90 -19.81 3.72
CA TYR A 54 6.97 -19.05 2.87
C TYR A 54 7.32 -19.16 1.37
N ALA A 55 8.26 -20.05 0.98
CA ALA A 55 8.75 -20.12 -0.39
C ALA A 55 7.66 -20.42 -1.44
N THR A 56 6.55 -21.05 -1.02
CA THR A 56 5.42 -21.39 -1.89
C THR A 56 4.30 -20.34 -1.89
N VAL A 57 4.47 -19.21 -1.18
CA VAL A 57 3.50 -18.11 -1.17
C VAL A 57 3.45 -17.48 -2.56
N THR A 58 2.24 -17.36 -3.09
CA THR A 58 1.94 -16.69 -4.36
C THR A 58 0.69 -15.83 -4.22
N THR A 59 0.58 -14.81 -5.06
CA THR A 59 -0.62 -13.95 -5.11
C THR A 59 -1.89 -14.77 -5.33
N ALA A 60 -1.86 -15.73 -6.24
CA ALA A 60 -2.99 -16.60 -6.51
C ALA A 60 -3.39 -17.44 -5.28
N LEU A 61 -2.42 -17.89 -4.47
CA LEU A 61 -2.70 -18.59 -3.22
C LEU A 61 -3.45 -17.68 -2.22
N VAL A 62 -3.02 -16.44 -2.07
CA VAL A 62 -3.65 -15.44 -1.17
C VAL A 62 -5.10 -15.18 -1.57
N VAL A 63 -5.36 -15.07 -2.88
CA VAL A 63 -6.73 -14.92 -3.43
C VAL A 63 -7.56 -16.17 -3.18
N ASN A 64 -7.05 -17.36 -3.56
CA ASN A 64 -7.78 -18.62 -3.46
C ASN A 64 -8.04 -19.06 -2.01
N ALA A 65 -7.16 -18.67 -1.07
CA ALA A 65 -7.35 -18.92 0.35
C ALA A 65 -8.34 -17.95 1.02
N GLY A 66 -8.88 -16.97 0.28
CA GLY A 66 -9.82 -15.99 0.81
C GLY A 66 -9.21 -15.02 1.83
N ILE A 67 -7.89 -14.82 1.79
CA ILE A 67 -7.18 -13.90 2.69
C ILE A 67 -7.45 -12.45 2.26
N ALA A 68 -7.51 -12.21 0.95
CA ALA A 68 -7.67 -10.87 0.42
C ALA A 68 -9.11 -10.34 0.60
N PRO A 69 -9.29 -9.06 0.95
CA PRO A 69 -10.60 -8.41 0.91
C PRO A 69 -11.19 -8.48 -0.50
N SER A 70 -12.51 -8.67 -0.59
CA SER A 70 -13.20 -8.84 -1.90
C SER A 70 -13.02 -7.65 -2.84
N GLU A 71 -12.93 -6.43 -2.29
CA GLU A 71 -12.68 -5.20 -3.06
C GLU A 71 -11.26 -5.09 -3.62
N ALA A 72 -10.33 -5.88 -3.12
CA ALA A 72 -8.94 -5.92 -3.57
C ALA A 72 -8.66 -7.08 -4.54
N VAL A 73 -9.67 -7.84 -4.95
CA VAL A 73 -9.52 -9.03 -5.81
C VAL A 73 -10.11 -8.77 -7.19
N ASP A 74 -9.30 -9.01 -8.22
CA ASP A 74 -9.74 -9.04 -9.61
C ASP A 74 -9.28 -10.35 -10.26
N GLY A 75 -10.20 -11.32 -10.36
CA GLY A 75 -9.88 -12.67 -10.80
C GLY A 75 -8.90 -13.38 -9.87
N THR A 76 -7.67 -13.60 -10.31
CA THR A 76 -6.58 -14.20 -9.53
C THR A 76 -5.49 -13.19 -9.13
N THR A 77 -5.72 -11.92 -9.37
CA THR A 77 -4.81 -10.82 -9.07
C THR A 77 -5.31 -9.99 -7.90
N LEU A 78 -4.40 -9.27 -7.26
CA LEU A 78 -4.72 -8.30 -6.22
C LEU A 78 -4.56 -6.89 -6.77
N ILE A 79 -5.51 -6.03 -6.42
CA ILE A 79 -5.52 -4.62 -6.82
C ILE A 79 -5.33 -3.74 -5.59
N SER A 80 -4.43 -2.77 -5.71
CA SER A 80 -4.20 -1.76 -4.70
C SER A 80 -5.34 -0.73 -4.66
N PRO A 81 -5.47 0.08 -3.60
CA PRO A 81 -6.44 1.18 -3.56
C PRO A 81 -6.23 2.26 -4.64
N TRP A 82 -5.07 2.26 -5.30
CA TRP A 82 -4.77 3.15 -6.43
C TRP A 82 -5.16 2.56 -7.79
N GLY A 83 -5.68 1.32 -7.83
CA GLY A 83 -6.08 0.62 -9.06
C GLY A 83 -4.93 -0.05 -9.79
N THR A 84 -3.77 -0.21 -9.13
CA THR A 84 -2.57 -0.87 -9.65
C THR A 84 -2.40 -2.25 -9.04
N ASN A 85 -1.51 -3.07 -9.56
CA ASN A 85 -1.31 -4.42 -9.06
C ASN A 85 -0.71 -4.43 -7.65
N THR A 86 -1.07 -5.47 -6.92
CA THR A 86 -0.40 -5.86 -5.68
C THR A 86 0.06 -7.30 -5.81
N THR A 87 1.29 -7.59 -5.41
CA THR A 87 1.82 -8.94 -5.42
C THR A 87 2.19 -9.40 -4.01
N VAL A 88 1.93 -10.68 -3.73
CA VAL A 88 2.33 -11.33 -2.48
C VAL A 88 3.09 -12.59 -2.85
N LEU A 89 4.39 -12.62 -2.57
CA LEU A 89 5.29 -13.67 -3.03
C LEU A 89 6.25 -14.08 -1.92
N GLY A 90 6.60 -15.38 -1.88
CA GLY A 90 7.71 -15.86 -1.06
C GLY A 90 9.02 -15.17 -1.45
N ASN A 91 9.87 -14.85 -0.47
CA ASN A 91 11.17 -14.24 -0.73
C ASN A 91 12.16 -15.30 -1.23
N SER A 92 12.62 -15.15 -2.48
CA SER A 92 13.57 -16.09 -3.09
C SER A 92 14.95 -16.11 -2.39
N GLY A 93 15.32 -15.02 -1.72
CA GLY A 93 16.59 -14.92 -0.97
C GLY A 93 16.52 -15.52 0.44
N ASN A 94 15.33 -15.59 1.03
CA ASN A 94 15.13 -16.15 2.37
C ASN A 94 13.76 -16.84 2.45
N PRO A 95 13.72 -18.18 2.54
CA PRO A 95 12.46 -18.91 2.56
C PRO A 95 11.61 -18.67 3.81
N ARG A 96 12.16 -18.02 4.84
CA ARG A 96 11.43 -17.62 6.05
C ARG A 96 10.75 -16.27 5.96
N GLU A 97 10.80 -15.64 4.79
CA GLU A 97 10.23 -14.33 4.53
C GLU A 97 9.33 -14.37 3.30
N PHE A 98 8.40 -13.45 3.26
CA PHE A 98 7.59 -13.16 2.08
C PHE A 98 7.49 -11.65 1.89
N ARG A 99 7.17 -11.27 0.67
CA ARG A 99 7.08 -9.86 0.25
C ARG A 99 5.67 -9.52 -0.18
N VAL A 100 5.22 -8.36 0.24
CA VAL A 100 4.02 -7.70 -0.29
C VAL A 100 4.50 -6.47 -1.04
N THR A 101 4.18 -6.37 -2.33
CA THR A 101 4.57 -5.24 -3.18
C THR A 101 3.32 -4.56 -3.70
N PHE A 102 3.18 -3.27 -3.43
CA PHE A 102 2.23 -2.40 -4.12
C PHE A 102 2.95 -1.76 -5.29
N GLU A 103 2.50 -2.07 -6.51
CA GLU A 103 3.10 -1.55 -7.74
C GLU A 103 2.54 -0.17 -8.08
N ASP A 104 3.34 0.67 -8.74
CA ASP A 104 2.94 1.97 -9.28
C ASP A 104 2.26 2.91 -8.26
N VAL A 105 2.73 2.91 -7.01
CA VAL A 105 2.18 3.79 -5.95
C VAL A 105 2.57 5.24 -6.24
N PRO A 106 1.61 6.19 -6.17
CA PRO A 106 1.91 7.62 -6.29
C PRO A 106 2.93 8.10 -5.25
N ARG A 107 3.72 9.11 -5.59
CA ARG A 107 4.84 9.60 -4.77
C ARG A 107 4.43 10.00 -3.35
N ASP A 108 3.34 10.74 -3.21
CA ASP A 108 2.81 11.17 -1.91
C ASP A 108 2.38 9.99 -1.04
N ALA A 109 1.70 9.02 -1.64
CA ALA A 109 1.29 7.79 -0.98
C ALA A 109 2.49 6.90 -0.60
N CYS A 110 3.48 6.77 -1.49
CA CYS A 110 4.72 6.05 -1.22
C CYS A 110 5.45 6.65 -0.01
N THR A 111 5.66 7.97 0.01
CA THR A 111 6.31 8.67 1.14
C THR A 111 5.56 8.43 2.46
N ALA A 112 4.24 8.54 2.44
CA ALA A 112 3.42 8.34 3.64
C ALA A 112 3.36 6.87 4.10
N LEU A 113 3.42 5.91 3.19
CA LEU A 113 3.51 4.48 3.54
C LEU A 113 4.83 4.15 4.22
N LEU A 114 5.95 4.60 3.65
CA LEU A 114 7.28 4.35 4.19
C LEU A 114 7.54 5.04 5.53
N SER A 115 6.88 6.18 5.79
CA SER A 115 7.00 6.90 7.08
C SER A 115 5.98 6.44 8.13
N ALA A 116 5.30 5.31 7.94
CA ALA A 116 4.16 4.90 8.77
C ALA A 116 4.53 4.09 10.02
N ALA A 117 5.80 4.05 10.45
CA ALA A 117 6.29 3.33 11.63
C ALA A 117 5.84 1.85 11.69
N LEU A 118 5.84 1.16 10.55
CA LEU A 118 5.36 -0.22 10.45
C LEU A 118 6.35 -1.25 11.01
N ILE A 119 7.64 -0.93 11.01
CA ILE A 119 8.69 -1.78 11.58
C ILE A 119 8.62 -1.76 13.10
N GLU A 120 8.53 -0.58 13.71
CA GLU A 120 8.38 -0.43 15.16
C GLU A 120 7.13 -1.12 15.69
N GLN A 121 6.04 -1.15 14.91
CA GLN A 121 4.82 -1.87 15.25
C GLN A 121 4.94 -3.40 15.05
N GLY A 122 6.06 -3.89 14.53
CA GLY A 122 6.29 -5.31 14.26
C GLY A 122 5.43 -5.87 13.13
N THR A 123 4.81 -5.01 12.32
CA THR A 123 3.98 -5.43 11.19
C THR A 123 4.84 -5.99 10.07
N VAL A 124 5.92 -5.30 9.75
CA VAL A 124 6.90 -5.68 8.73
C VAL A 124 8.30 -5.77 9.32
N PHE A 125 9.19 -6.47 8.64
CA PHE A 125 10.59 -6.63 9.02
C PHE A 125 11.49 -5.67 8.24
N GLU A 126 11.24 -5.48 6.95
CA GLU A 126 11.90 -4.51 6.09
C GLU A 126 10.86 -3.81 5.21
N MET A 127 11.15 -2.59 4.80
CA MET A 127 10.32 -1.85 3.83
C MET A 127 11.17 -0.94 2.97
N GLY A 128 10.69 -0.60 1.78
CA GLY A 128 11.39 0.30 0.87
C GLY A 128 10.77 0.39 -0.51
N VAL A 129 11.56 0.82 -1.50
CA VAL A 129 11.15 0.95 -2.89
C VAL A 129 12.02 0.05 -3.78
N GLY A 130 11.37 -0.84 -4.52
CA GLY A 130 12.03 -1.80 -5.41
C GLY A 130 13.00 -2.73 -4.64
N SER A 131 14.29 -2.62 -4.91
CA SER A 131 15.33 -3.38 -4.22
C SER A 131 16.01 -2.64 -3.07
N ASN A 132 15.68 -1.36 -2.88
CA ASN A 132 16.24 -0.53 -1.81
C ASN A 132 15.38 -0.65 -0.55
N LEU A 133 15.71 -1.63 0.29
CA LEU A 133 14.98 -1.96 1.52
C LEU A 133 15.75 -1.49 2.75
N SER A 134 15.03 -1.13 3.80
CA SER A 134 15.54 -0.77 5.12
C SER A 134 14.89 -1.65 6.18
N ASP A 135 15.67 -2.10 7.15
CA ASP A 135 15.23 -2.81 8.35
C ASP A 135 14.99 -1.88 9.55
N THR A 136 15.14 -0.59 9.34
CA THR A 136 14.86 0.47 10.31
C THR A 136 13.78 1.41 9.80
N GLU A 137 13.11 2.09 10.73
CA GLU A 137 12.12 3.10 10.37
C GLU A 137 12.70 4.16 9.44
N ILE A 138 11.93 4.53 8.44
CA ILE A 138 12.31 5.48 7.41
C ILE A 138 11.69 6.84 7.75
N ASP A 139 12.55 7.84 8.00
CA ASP A 139 12.09 9.21 8.21
C ASP A 139 11.47 9.82 6.93
N PRO A 140 10.58 10.82 7.06
CA PRO A 140 9.90 11.40 5.89
C PRO A 140 10.81 11.99 4.82
N GLY A 141 12.00 12.48 5.19
CA GLY A 141 12.99 13.03 4.26
C GLY A 141 13.61 11.94 3.40
N THR A 142 14.03 10.86 4.03
CA THR A 142 14.55 9.65 3.35
C THR A 142 13.46 9.00 2.50
N ALA A 143 12.24 8.86 3.02
CA ALA A 143 11.10 8.32 2.28
C ALA A 143 10.81 9.14 1.00
N ASN A 144 10.82 10.47 1.09
CA ASN A 144 10.64 11.34 -0.07
C ASN A 144 11.74 11.19 -1.14
N THR A 145 12.97 10.86 -0.71
CA THR A 145 14.09 10.59 -1.62
C THR A 145 13.95 9.22 -2.28
N MET A 146 13.53 8.21 -1.54
CA MET A 146 13.27 6.87 -2.07
C MET A 146 12.10 6.85 -3.06
N CYS A 147 11.06 7.63 -2.79
CA CYS A 147 9.87 7.82 -3.63
C CYS A 147 10.08 8.91 -4.71
N ALA A 148 11.20 8.89 -5.40
CA ALA A 148 11.56 9.93 -6.36
C ALA A 148 10.71 9.93 -7.65
N SER A 149 10.08 8.80 -7.99
CA SER A 149 9.22 8.62 -9.16
C SER A 149 7.76 8.94 -8.86
N ASN A 150 6.95 9.18 -9.90
CA ASN A 150 5.50 9.24 -9.78
C ASN A 150 4.83 7.85 -9.72
N GLN A 151 5.61 6.81 -9.98
CA GLN A 151 5.22 5.40 -9.91
C GLN A 151 6.33 4.67 -9.16
N ASN A 152 5.99 4.14 -8.00
CA ASN A 152 6.95 3.50 -7.10
C ASN A 152 6.43 2.11 -6.70
N ASP A 153 7.30 1.12 -6.76
CA ASP A 153 6.99 -0.22 -6.25
C ASP A 153 7.38 -0.27 -4.77
N VAL A 154 6.38 -0.10 -3.91
CA VAL A 154 6.58 -0.12 -2.46
C VAL A 154 6.55 -1.55 -1.96
N VAL A 155 7.66 -1.98 -1.37
CA VAL A 155 7.90 -3.36 -0.94
C VAL A 155 7.90 -3.43 0.58
N PHE A 156 7.19 -4.40 1.12
CA PHE A 156 7.16 -4.75 2.53
C PHE A 156 7.56 -6.22 2.69
N VAL A 157 8.51 -6.49 3.56
CA VAL A 157 8.98 -7.84 3.89
C VAL A 157 8.48 -8.23 5.27
N ALA A 158 7.87 -9.41 5.37
CA ALA A 158 7.38 -9.97 6.63
C ALA A 158 7.91 -11.41 6.83
N ARG A 159 7.95 -11.84 8.10
CA ARG A 159 8.41 -13.17 8.52
C ARG A 159 7.58 -13.74 9.66
#